data_740a572a06de3c89cafcf7f54ab5921c
#
_entry.id   740a572a06de3c89cafcf7f54ab5921c
#
_cell.length_a   1.000
_cell.length_b   1.000
_cell.length_c   1.000
_cell.angle_alpha   90.00
_cell.angle_beta   90.00
_cell.angle_gamma   90.00
#
_symmetry.space_group_name_H-M   'P 1'
#
loop_
_entity.id
_entity.type
_entity.pdbx_description
1 polymer ?
#
loop_
_entity_poly.entity_id
_entity_poly.type
_entity_poly.pdbx_seq_one_letter_code
_entity_poly.pdbx_strand_id
1 'polypeptide(L)'
;PMTDDTARHNEKMAKKKAARDKIMATKSGEKGLIVVHTGKGKGKSSAAFGMIFRCIAWDMPCAVVQFIKGGMESGEKKLITEKFADICPFYAMGEGFTWETQDRARDIEMAEAAWEKAKELIRDTRNKMVLLDEINIALRYEYLDIDAVIAFLKDEKPPMTHVVLTGRNAHEKLLDIADLA
;
A
#
# COMPACT_ATOMS: atom_id res chain seq x y z
N PRO A 1 -45.82 19.48 4.26
CA PRO A 1 -45.60 19.35 2.82
C PRO A 1 -44.11 19.32 2.56
N MET A 2 -43.64 18.22 1.96
CA MET A 2 -42.25 18.15 1.45
C MET A 2 -42.09 19.25 0.42
N THR A 3 -41.08 20.08 0.56
CA THR A 3 -40.78 21.11 -0.41
C THR A 3 -40.38 20.45 -1.74
N ASP A 4 -40.67 21.09 -2.87
CA ASP A 4 -40.32 20.59 -4.22
C ASP A 4 -38.82 20.22 -4.35
N ASP A 5 -37.98 20.93 -3.61
CA ASP A 5 -36.54 20.69 -3.54
C ASP A 5 -36.18 19.35 -2.85
N THR A 6 -36.91 18.96 -1.81
CA THR A 6 -36.73 17.67 -1.13
C THR A 6 -37.16 16.50 -2.02
N ALA A 7 -38.26 16.63 -2.74
CA ALA A 7 -38.73 15.61 -3.67
C ALA A 7 -37.72 15.40 -4.83
N ARG A 8 -37.18 16.49 -5.37
CA ARG A 8 -36.18 16.49 -6.42
C ARG A 8 -34.83 15.89 -5.97
N HIS A 9 -34.43 16.19 -4.73
CA HIS A 9 -33.24 15.59 -4.12
C HIS A 9 -33.40 14.07 -3.97
N ASN A 10 -34.53 13.64 -3.42
CA ASN A 10 -34.80 12.21 -3.21
C ASN A 10 -34.84 11.43 -4.52
N GLU A 11 -35.46 11.98 -5.57
CA GLU A 11 -35.46 11.37 -6.91
C GLU A 11 -34.04 11.23 -7.49
N LYS A 12 -33.21 12.29 -7.35
CA LYS A 12 -31.79 12.25 -7.78
C LYS A 12 -30.99 11.19 -7.02
N MET A 13 -31.20 11.07 -5.72
CA MET A 13 -30.54 10.06 -4.89
C MET A 13 -30.98 8.64 -5.24
N ALA A 14 -32.28 8.44 -5.50
CA ALA A 14 -32.84 7.15 -5.94
C ALA A 14 -32.22 6.71 -7.29
N LYS A 15 -32.12 7.63 -8.25
CA LYS A 15 -31.45 7.37 -9.54
C LYS A 15 -29.99 6.99 -9.38
N LYS A 16 -29.25 7.73 -8.52
CA LYS A 16 -27.83 7.41 -8.21
C LYS A 16 -27.69 6.05 -7.55
N LYS A 17 -28.59 5.73 -6.62
CA LYS A 17 -28.58 4.43 -5.95
C LYS A 17 -28.83 3.29 -6.95
N ALA A 18 -29.86 3.42 -7.80
CA ALA A 18 -30.18 2.41 -8.79
C ALA A 18 -29.03 2.18 -9.80
N ALA A 19 -28.40 3.26 -10.26
CA ALA A 19 -27.22 3.15 -11.13
C ALA A 19 -26.05 2.46 -10.44
N ARG A 20 -25.77 2.78 -9.17
CA ARG A 20 -24.75 2.12 -8.36
C ARG A 20 -25.06 0.64 -8.15
N ASP A 21 -26.28 0.31 -7.77
CA ASP A 21 -26.71 -1.08 -7.54
C ASP A 21 -26.57 -1.92 -8.82
N LYS A 22 -26.88 -1.34 -9.97
CA LYS A 22 -26.68 -1.96 -11.28
C LYS A 22 -25.20 -2.23 -11.59
N ILE A 23 -24.32 -1.28 -11.27
CA ILE A 23 -22.87 -1.45 -11.41
C ILE A 23 -22.36 -2.52 -10.43
N MET A 24 -22.82 -2.48 -9.18
CA MET A 24 -22.40 -3.47 -8.16
C MET A 24 -22.86 -4.89 -8.49
N ALA A 25 -24.03 -5.06 -9.09
CA ALA A 25 -24.53 -6.36 -9.53
C ALA A 25 -23.65 -7.02 -10.60
N THR A 26 -22.88 -6.25 -11.37
CA THR A 26 -21.94 -6.76 -12.36
C THR A 26 -20.57 -7.14 -11.77
N LYS A 27 -20.30 -6.79 -10.51
CA LYS A 27 -19.04 -7.09 -9.81
C LYS A 27 -19.19 -8.37 -9.01
N SER A 28 -18.73 -9.47 -9.57
CA SER A 28 -18.85 -10.81 -8.97
C SER A 28 -17.54 -11.41 -8.48
N GLY A 29 -16.41 -10.69 -8.58
CA GLY A 29 -15.09 -11.20 -8.21
C GLY A 29 -14.55 -10.57 -6.94
N GLU A 30 -13.87 -11.40 -6.14
CA GLU A 30 -13.03 -10.95 -5.03
C GLU A 30 -11.57 -11.17 -5.39
N LYS A 31 -10.71 -10.21 -5.07
CA LYS A 31 -9.27 -10.34 -5.24
C LYS A 31 -8.50 -9.44 -4.28
N GLY A 32 -7.28 -9.81 -3.98
CA GLY A 32 -6.30 -8.94 -3.35
C GLY A 32 -5.82 -7.88 -4.34
N LEU A 33 -5.80 -6.63 -3.90
CA LEU A 33 -5.48 -5.48 -4.75
C LEU A 33 -3.99 -5.13 -4.68
N ILE A 34 -3.46 -4.66 -5.81
CA ILE A 34 -2.22 -3.90 -5.88
C ILE A 34 -2.59 -2.42 -5.84
N VAL A 35 -2.22 -1.74 -4.75
CA VAL A 35 -2.55 -0.34 -4.49
C VAL A 35 -1.28 0.49 -4.49
N VAL A 36 -1.24 1.55 -5.26
CA VAL A 36 -0.08 2.44 -5.36
C VAL A 36 -0.47 3.84 -4.88
N HIS A 37 0.09 4.27 -3.75
CA HIS A 37 -0.04 5.64 -3.28
C HIS A 37 1.16 6.46 -3.73
N THR A 38 0.95 7.35 -4.68
CA THR A 38 1.99 8.17 -5.27
C THR A 38 1.53 9.63 -5.43
N GLY A 39 2.38 10.48 -6.01
CA GLY A 39 2.10 11.90 -6.22
C GLY A 39 3.05 12.80 -5.43
N LYS A 40 2.95 14.12 -5.68
CA LYS A 40 3.83 15.14 -5.09
C LYS A 40 3.39 15.61 -3.70
N GLY A 41 2.12 15.41 -3.36
CA GLY A 41 1.53 15.88 -2.11
C GLY A 41 1.92 15.06 -0.89
N LYS A 42 1.49 15.54 0.28
CA LYS A 42 1.59 14.81 1.56
C LYS A 42 0.40 13.85 1.73
N GLY A 43 0.52 12.90 2.63
CA GLY A 43 -0.58 12.01 3.03
C GLY A 43 -0.54 10.60 2.45
N LYS A 44 0.42 10.28 1.58
CA LYS A 44 0.56 8.94 0.98
C LYS A 44 0.74 7.84 2.03
N SER A 45 1.71 8.01 2.91
CA SER A 45 1.96 7.07 4.00
C SER A 45 0.81 7.04 5.00
N SER A 46 0.23 8.20 5.35
CA SER A 46 -0.93 8.27 6.25
C SER A 46 -2.13 7.50 5.71
N ALA A 47 -2.42 7.60 4.42
CA ALA A 47 -3.49 6.84 3.77
C ALA A 47 -3.21 5.33 3.80
N ALA A 48 -1.97 4.93 3.51
CA ALA A 48 -1.55 3.53 3.53
C ALA A 48 -1.60 2.95 4.96
N PHE A 49 -1.11 3.66 5.96
CA PHE A 49 -1.23 3.24 7.36
C PHE A 49 -2.68 3.19 7.83
N GLY A 50 -3.55 4.05 7.33
CA GLY A 50 -5.00 3.95 7.57
C GLY A 50 -5.57 2.61 7.11
N MET A 51 -5.11 2.06 6.00
CA MET A 51 -5.49 0.72 5.54
C MET A 51 -4.94 -0.38 6.48
N ILE A 52 -3.71 -0.26 6.94
CA ILE A 52 -3.12 -1.16 7.94
C ILE A 52 -3.93 -1.15 9.24
N PHE A 53 -4.29 0.02 9.75
CA PHE A 53 -5.12 0.12 10.97
C PHE A 53 -6.49 -0.52 10.80
N ARG A 54 -7.08 -0.47 9.61
CA ARG A 54 -8.32 -1.21 9.33
C ARG A 54 -8.13 -2.72 9.41
N CYS A 55 -7.03 -3.24 8.89
CA CYS A 55 -6.69 -4.66 9.04
C CYS A 55 -6.56 -5.03 10.52
N ILE A 56 -5.82 -4.25 11.29
CA ILE A 56 -5.63 -4.49 12.73
C ILE A 56 -6.98 -4.46 13.48
N ALA A 57 -7.84 -3.49 13.18
CA ALA A 57 -9.15 -3.36 13.80
C ALA A 57 -10.08 -4.55 13.56
N TRP A 58 -9.91 -5.25 12.45
CA TRP A 58 -10.68 -6.45 12.08
C TRP A 58 -9.92 -7.76 12.34
N ASP A 59 -8.87 -7.72 13.17
CA ASP A 59 -8.04 -8.87 13.52
C ASP A 59 -7.46 -9.60 12.30
N MET A 60 -7.19 -8.86 11.22
CA MET A 60 -6.57 -9.37 10.01
C MET A 60 -5.07 -9.23 10.08
N PRO A 61 -4.29 -10.31 10.06
CA PRO A 61 -2.84 -10.23 10.02
C PRO A 61 -2.34 -9.41 8.82
N CYS A 62 -1.40 -8.52 9.08
CA CYS A 62 -0.78 -7.67 8.08
C CYS A 62 0.68 -7.40 8.47
N ALA A 63 1.43 -6.77 7.58
CA ALA A 63 2.84 -6.46 7.84
C ALA A 63 3.25 -5.17 7.14
N VAL A 64 4.29 -4.54 7.65
CA VAL A 64 4.89 -3.34 7.07
C VAL A 64 6.38 -3.57 6.85
N VAL A 65 6.85 -3.27 5.64
CA VAL A 65 8.28 -3.16 5.32
C VAL A 65 8.55 -1.71 4.90
N GLN A 66 9.42 -1.04 5.62
CA GLN A 66 9.85 0.33 5.32
C GLN A 66 11.20 0.29 4.61
N PHE A 67 11.21 0.72 3.35
CA PHE A 67 12.41 0.69 2.49
C PHE A 67 13.37 1.83 2.77
N ILE A 68 12.85 2.97 3.20
CA ILE A 68 13.66 4.14 3.55
C ILE A 68 13.15 4.68 4.88
N LYS A 69 14.04 4.78 5.85
CA LYS A 69 13.75 5.34 7.16
C LYS A 69 13.70 6.87 7.05
N GLY A 70 12.59 7.47 7.46
CA GLY A 70 12.49 8.91 7.65
C GLY A 70 13.38 9.38 8.81
N GLY A 71 13.77 10.64 8.79
CA GLY A 71 14.64 11.25 9.84
C GLY A 71 14.00 11.32 11.23
N MET A 72 12.70 11.14 11.31
CA MET A 72 11.94 11.12 12.58
C MET A 72 11.10 9.85 12.67
N GLU A 73 11.00 9.31 13.88
CA GLU A 73 10.08 8.20 14.15
C GLU A 73 8.64 8.66 13.98
N SER A 74 7.87 7.95 13.19
CA SER A 74 6.45 8.26 13.00
C SER A 74 5.60 7.70 14.14
N GLY A 75 4.51 8.41 14.46
CA GLY A 75 3.53 7.93 15.44
C GLY A 75 2.90 6.60 15.05
N GLU A 76 2.69 6.37 13.77
CA GLU A 76 2.15 5.11 13.23
C GLU A 76 3.10 3.94 13.50
N LYS A 77 4.40 4.10 13.24
CA LYS A 77 5.41 3.08 13.54
C LYS A 77 5.47 2.78 15.03
N LYS A 78 5.52 3.81 15.85
CA LYS A 78 5.53 3.67 17.31
C LYS A 78 4.31 2.90 17.80
N LEU A 79 3.12 3.28 17.37
CA LEU A 79 1.87 2.62 17.75
C LEU A 79 1.85 1.14 17.36
N ILE A 80 2.22 0.82 16.12
CA ILE A 80 2.23 -0.55 15.61
C ILE A 80 3.25 -1.39 16.36
N THR A 81 4.47 -0.90 16.55
CA THR A 81 5.56 -1.68 17.19
C THR A 81 5.32 -1.88 18.67
N GLU A 82 4.74 -0.91 19.38
CA GLU A 82 4.49 -1.00 20.82
C GLU A 82 3.21 -1.76 21.18
N LYS A 83 2.16 -1.66 20.34
CA LYS A 83 0.82 -2.16 20.68
C LYS A 83 0.32 -3.31 19.81
N PHE A 84 0.81 -3.44 18.58
CA PHE A 84 0.23 -4.33 17.57
C PHE A 84 1.27 -5.23 16.87
N ALA A 85 2.46 -5.39 17.45
CA ALA A 85 3.54 -6.17 16.85
C ALA A 85 3.14 -7.63 16.55
N ASP A 86 2.25 -8.21 17.33
CA ASP A 86 1.80 -9.60 17.16
C ASP A 86 0.98 -9.79 15.88
N ILE A 87 0.13 -8.82 15.54
CA ILE A 87 -0.74 -8.91 14.37
C ILE A 87 -0.15 -8.19 13.16
N CYS A 88 0.71 -7.20 13.39
CA CYS A 88 1.34 -6.40 12.35
C CYS A 88 2.82 -6.17 12.65
N PRO A 89 3.71 -7.12 12.30
CA PRO A 89 5.14 -6.89 12.42
C PRO A 89 5.59 -5.76 11.49
N PHE A 90 6.51 -4.94 11.99
CA PHE A 90 7.05 -3.78 11.30
C PHE A 90 8.56 -3.94 11.10
N TYR A 91 9.00 -3.98 9.85
CA TYR A 91 10.40 -4.12 9.48
C TYR A 91 10.92 -2.80 8.88
N ALA A 92 11.62 -2.01 9.69
CA ALA A 92 12.34 -0.83 9.22
C ALA A 92 13.72 -1.25 8.73
N MET A 93 13.90 -1.37 7.43
CA MET A 93 15.10 -1.96 6.83
C MET A 93 15.97 -0.95 6.07
N GLY A 94 15.46 0.28 5.82
CA GLY A 94 16.22 1.35 5.22
C GLY A 94 16.96 2.19 6.25
N GLU A 95 18.11 2.74 5.86
CA GLU A 95 18.73 3.87 6.54
C GLU A 95 18.17 5.20 6.03
N GLY A 96 18.61 6.32 6.57
CA GLY A 96 18.18 7.66 6.19
C GLY A 96 18.34 8.00 4.71
N PHE A 97 18.05 9.22 4.35
CA PHE A 97 18.08 9.64 2.95
C PHE A 97 19.44 9.38 2.29
N THR A 98 19.40 8.94 1.05
CA THR A 98 20.56 8.53 0.26
C THR A 98 21.67 9.58 0.14
N TRP A 99 21.33 10.87 0.19
CA TRP A 99 22.32 11.94 0.20
C TRP A 99 23.10 12.07 1.52
N GLU A 100 22.62 11.47 2.59
CA GLU A 100 23.32 11.44 3.88
C GLU A 100 24.33 10.30 3.95
N THR A 101 23.99 9.15 3.37
CA THR A 101 24.83 7.95 3.41
C THR A 101 25.96 7.97 2.38
N GLN A 102 25.73 8.55 1.20
CA GLN A 102 26.67 8.63 0.06
C GLN A 102 27.29 7.27 -0.33
N ASP A 103 26.65 6.16 0.05
CA ASP A 103 27.08 4.79 -0.21
C ASP A 103 25.99 4.04 -0.97
N ARG A 104 26.06 4.11 -2.30
CA ARG A 104 25.08 3.47 -3.19
C ARG A 104 25.07 1.96 -3.04
N ALA A 105 26.23 1.32 -2.88
CA ALA A 105 26.30 -0.14 -2.74
C ALA A 105 25.57 -0.62 -1.50
N ARG A 106 25.72 0.10 -0.39
CA ARG A 106 25.01 -0.17 0.86
C ARG A 106 23.51 0.06 0.73
N ASP A 107 23.09 1.15 0.05
CA ASP A 107 21.67 1.44 -0.20
C ASP A 107 21.01 0.36 -1.03
N ILE A 108 21.70 -0.16 -2.05
CA ILE A 108 21.22 -1.29 -2.86
C ILE A 108 21.09 -2.55 -2.01
N GLU A 109 22.10 -2.89 -1.23
CA GLU A 109 22.08 -4.06 -0.35
C GLU A 109 20.90 -4.00 0.64
N MET A 110 20.66 -2.86 1.26
CA MET A 110 19.54 -2.66 2.16
C MET A 110 18.18 -2.74 1.46
N ALA A 111 18.05 -2.17 0.27
CA ALA A 111 16.84 -2.26 -0.52
C ALA A 111 16.54 -3.70 -0.96
N GLU A 112 17.56 -4.44 -1.38
CA GLU A 112 17.43 -5.86 -1.74
C GLU A 112 17.02 -6.72 -0.53
N ALA A 113 17.62 -6.48 0.65
CA ALA A 113 17.23 -7.17 1.87
C ALA A 113 15.77 -6.86 2.26
N ALA A 114 15.34 -5.61 2.14
CA ALA A 114 13.96 -5.21 2.36
C ALA A 114 13.01 -5.88 1.37
N TRP A 115 13.40 -6.00 0.10
CA TRP A 115 12.61 -6.68 -0.92
C TRP A 115 12.50 -8.18 -0.66
N GLU A 116 13.56 -8.86 -0.22
CA GLU A 116 13.50 -10.26 0.18
C GLU A 116 12.52 -10.47 1.35
N LYS A 117 12.55 -9.60 2.34
CA LYS A 117 11.58 -9.63 3.45
C LYS A 117 10.16 -9.38 2.96
N ALA A 118 9.96 -8.44 2.08
CA ALA A 118 8.65 -8.15 1.48
C ALA A 118 8.08 -9.37 0.76
N LYS A 119 8.89 -10.05 -0.05
CA LYS A 119 8.46 -11.27 -0.77
C LYS A 119 8.06 -12.39 0.20
N GLU A 120 8.84 -12.62 1.24
CA GLU A 120 8.52 -13.58 2.30
C GLU A 120 7.16 -13.31 2.92
N LEU A 121 6.90 -12.06 3.30
CA LEU A 121 5.64 -11.64 3.93
C LEU A 121 4.45 -11.73 2.97
N ILE A 122 4.64 -11.40 1.70
CA ILE A 122 3.58 -11.49 0.68
C ILE A 122 3.24 -12.96 0.38
N ARG A 123 4.24 -13.83 0.31
CA ARG A 123 4.04 -15.28 0.11
C ARG A 123 3.30 -15.95 1.27
N ASP A 124 3.41 -15.41 2.47
CA ASP A 124 2.66 -15.89 3.62
C ASP A 124 1.18 -15.49 3.52
N THR A 125 0.36 -16.43 3.12
CA THR A 125 -1.06 -16.22 2.86
C THR A 125 -1.89 -15.86 4.11
N ARG A 126 -1.33 -15.98 5.31
CA ARG A 126 -1.96 -15.47 6.54
C ARG A 126 -2.03 -13.95 6.53
N ASN A 127 -1.06 -13.27 5.93
CA ASN A 127 -1.09 -11.83 5.75
C ASN A 127 -2.16 -11.44 4.74
N LYS A 128 -3.11 -10.62 5.16
CA LYS A 128 -4.16 -10.08 4.29
C LYS A 128 -3.70 -8.84 3.54
N MET A 129 -2.75 -8.12 4.11
CA MET A 129 -2.17 -6.92 3.53
C MET A 129 -0.69 -6.79 3.90
N VAL A 130 0.13 -6.40 2.94
CA VAL A 130 1.54 -6.03 3.16
C VAL A 130 1.76 -4.63 2.60
N LEU A 131 2.20 -3.72 3.46
CA LEU A 131 2.56 -2.36 3.10
C LEU A 131 4.06 -2.28 2.82
N LEU A 132 4.41 -1.84 1.62
CA LEU A 132 5.78 -1.57 1.17
C LEU A 132 6.00 -0.06 1.19
N ASP A 133 6.32 0.45 2.38
CA ASP A 133 6.44 1.90 2.60
C ASP A 133 7.74 2.43 1.98
N GLU A 134 7.60 3.48 1.17
CA GLU A 134 8.68 4.15 0.44
C GLU A 134 9.42 3.27 -0.60
N ILE A 135 8.84 2.16 -1.05
CA ILE A 135 9.45 1.34 -2.11
C ILE A 135 9.63 2.12 -3.42
N ASN A 136 8.73 3.06 -3.72
CA ASN A 136 8.82 3.84 -4.96
C ASN A 136 10.12 4.65 -5.05
N ILE A 137 10.69 5.07 -3.91
CA ILE A 137 11.98 5.75 -3.87
C ILE A 137 13.11 4.79 -4.23
N ALA A 138 13.11 3.58 -3.67
CA ALA A 138 14.10 2.55 -3.99
C ALA A 138 14.06 2.16 -5.48
N LEU A 139 12.87 2.09 -6.06
CA LEU A 139 12.69 1.83 -7.50
C LEU A 139 13.15 3.01 -8.35
N ARG A 140 12.84 4.24 -7.94
CA ARG A 140 13.26 5.45 -8.65
C ARG A 140 14.78 5.62 -8.72
N TYR A 141 15.49 5.28 -7.66
CA TYR A 141 16.95 5.31 -7.62
C TYR A 141 17.59 4.05 -8.20
N GLU A 142 16.79 3.13 -8.75
CA GLU A 142 17.25 1.87 -9.34
C GLU A 142 18.04 0.99 -8.35
N TYR A 143 17.69 1.04 -7.07
CA TYR A 143 18.22 0.12 -6.04
C TYR A 143 17.57 -1.26 -6.13
N LEU A 144 16.42 -1.32 -6.77
CA LEU A 144 15.69 -2.55 -7.10
C LEU A 144 15.39 -2.59 -8.59
N ASP A 145 15.38 -3.79 -9.16
CA ASP A 145 14.95 -4.01 -10.52
C ASP A 145 13.42 -3.93 -10.61
N ILE A 146 12.90 -2.93 -11.32
CA ILE A 146 11.47 -2.74 -11.52
C ILE A 146 10.83 -3.96 -12.20
N ASP A 147 11.48 -4.55 -13.17
CA ASP A 147 10.92 -5.69 -13.90
C ASP A 147 10.79 -6.93 -13.01
N ALA A 148 11.74 -7.15 -12.10
CA ALA A 148 11.65 -8.22 -11.11
C ALA A 148 10.52 -7.99 -10.10
N VAL A 149 10.31 -6.75 -9.66
CA VAL A 149 9.19 -6.39 -8.76
C VAL A 149 7.85 -6.62 -9.45
N ILE A 150 7.70 -6.16 -10.68
CA ILE A 150 6.48 -6.34 -11.48
C ILE A 150 6.18 -7.83 -11.70
N ALA A 151 7.18 -8.62 -12.09
CA ALA A 151 7.02 -10.06 -12.31
C ALA A 151 6.55 -10.77 -11.03
N PHE A 152 7.16 -10.44 -9.89
CA PHE A 152 6.74 -11.00 -8.61
C PHE A 152 5.29 -10.66 -8.26
N LEU A 153 4.90 -9.40 -8.38
CA LEU A 153 3.54 -8.95 -8.06
C LEU A 153 2.48 -9.59 -8.98
N LYS A 154 2.81 -9.80 -10.25
CA LYS A 154 1.90 -10.43 -11.21
C LYS A 154 1.81 -11.95 -11.04
N ASP A 155 2.93 -12.61 -10.83
CA ASP A 155 3.02 -14.07 -10.92
C ASP A 155 2.97 -14.76 -9.55
N GLU A 156 3.44 -14.13 -8.48
CA GLU A 156 3.62 -14.76 -7.18
C GLU A 156 2.76 -14.14 -6.05
N LYS A 157 2.22 -12.94 -6.22
CA LYS A 157 1.31 -12.40 -5.22
C LYS A 157 0.10 -13.32 -5.08
N PRO A 158 -0.21 -13.83 -3.86
CA PRO A 158 -1.40 -14.65 -3.67
C PRO A 158 -2.67 -13.89 -4.09
N PRO A 159 -3.69 -14.58 -4.66
CA PRO A 159 -4.85 -13.93 -5.24
C PRO A 159 -5.63 -13.01 -4.29
N MET A 160 -5.65 -13.32 -2.99
CA MET A 160 -6.41 -12.57 -1.99
C MET A 160 -5.57 -11.63 -1.14
N THR A 161 -4.26 -11.58 -1.34
CA THR A 161 -3.36 -10.70 -0.58
C THR A 161 -3.33 -9.31 -1.21
N HIS A 162 -3.57 -8.28 -0.39
CA HIS A 162 -3.39 -6.90 -0.78
C HIS A 162 -1.94 -6.48 -0.60
N VAL A 163 -1.39 -5.80 -1.59
CA VAL A 163 -0.06 -5.17 -1.50
C VAL A 163 -0.21 -3.67 -1.75
N VAL A 164 0.24 -2.88 -0.81
CA VAL A 164 0.19 -1.42 -0.87
C VAL A 164 1.62 -0.89 -1.01
N LEU A 165 1.86 -0.11 -2.05
CA LEU A 165 3.17 0.47 -2.35
C LEU A 165 3.07 1.98 -2.26
N THR A 166 4.01 2.62 -1.55
CA THR A 166 4.00 4.07 -1.38
C THR A 166 5.28 4.73 -1.83
N GLY A 167 5.19 6.03 -2.06
CA GLY A 167 6.30 6.92 -2.37
C GLY A 167 6.03 7.81 -3.57
N ARG A 168 6.81 8.88 -3.67
CA ARG A 168 6.70 9.83 -4.78
C ARG A 168 7.15 9.20 -6.09
N ASN A 169 6.58 9.69 -7.19
CA ASN A 169 7.00 9.36 -8.55
C ASN A 169 7.08 7.85 -8.80
N ALA A 170 5.97 7.14 -8.58
CA ALA A 170 5.87 5.72 -8.93
C ALA A 170 6.23 5.50 -10.40
N HIS A 171 6.94 4.43 -10.68
CA HIS A 171 7.30 4.03 -12.03
C HIS A 171 6.04 3.70 -12.85
N GLU A 172 6.01 4.11 -14.13
CA GLU A 172 4.87 3.85 -15.03
C GLU A 172 4.50 2.37 -15.11
N LYS A 173 5.48 1.48 -15.19
CA LYS A 173 5.25 0.03 -15.21
C LYS A 173 4.51 -0.46 -13.95
N LEU A 174 4.74 0.17 -12.80
CA LEU A 174 4.04 -0.15 -11.57
C LEU A 174 2.59 0.35 -11.61
N LEU A 175 2.38 1.55 -12.13
CA LEU A 175 1.03 2.11 -12.31
C LEU A 175 0.20 1.29 -13.29
N ASP A 176 0.82 0.73 -14.34
CA ASP A 176 0.14 -0.11 -15.34
C ASP A 176 -0.47 -1.37 -14.75
N ILE A 177 0.14 -1.95 -13.71
CA ILE A 177 -0.37 -3.15 -13.04
C ILE A 177 -1.19 -2.86 -11.79
N ALA A 178 -1.23 -1.61 -11.33
CA ALA A 178 -1.99 -1.23 -10.16
C ALA A 178 -3.50 -1.38 -10.39
N ASP A 179 -4.19 -1.95 -9.42
CA ASP A 179 -5.65 -1.99 -9.40
C ASP A 179 -6.23 -0.63 -8.95
N LEU A 180 -5.46 0.10 -8.15
CA LEU A 180 -5.81 1.42 -7.64
C LEU A 180 -4.53 2.26 -7.49
N ALA A 181 -4.56 3.51 -8.01
CA ALA A 181 -3.47 4.48 -7.88
C ALA A 181 -4.01 5.91 -7.63
#